data_4c7e22caf0406c9cf896059bf11d674d
#
_entry.id   4c7e22caf0406c9cf896059bf11d674d
#
_cell.length_a   1.000
_cell.length_b   1.000
_cell.length_c   1.000
_cell.angle_alpha   90.00
_cell.angle_beta   90.00
_cell.angle_gamma   90.00
#
_symmetry.space_group_name_H-M   'P 1'
#
loop_
_entity.id
_entity.type
_entity.pdbx_description
1 polymer ?
#
loop_
_entity_poly.entity_id
_entity_poly.type
_entity_poly.pdbx_seq_one_letter_code
_entity_poly.pdbx_strand_id
1 'polypeptide(L)'
;MTIKYPAGVKAPTAPLKANKPVKAKKHILSAANRGMVLENELNDSCLYYREKGMALIYKRPTPINIVKVDYSHGATITQAYFETQSTTDYNGVYKGKYLDFEAKSTKSKTSLPLNNIAPQQVDHLEEVIRQGGIAFFIISIDLLHEVYLIDAKYICEFYRSKPRASIPVSEIKEKGHLIKEGYHPRLDFLPLVDELYLQ
;
A
#
# COMPACT_ATOMS: atom_id res chain seq x y z
N MET A 1 -8.02 -45.41 22.14
CA MET A 1 -9.29 -44.80 22.53
C MET A 1 -10.34 -45.18 21.49
N THR A 2 -11.41 -45.85 21.89
CA THR A 2 -12.50 -46.29 21.01
C THR A 2 -13.56 -45.22 20.97
N ILE A 3 -13.81 -44.63 19.79
CA ILE A 3 -14.86 -43.61 19.64
C ILE A 3 -16.23 -44.31 19.69
N LYS A 4 -17.09 -43.93 20.65
CA LYS A 4 -18.48 -44.43 20.75
C LYS A 4 -19.39 -43.47 19.98
N TYR A 5 -20.10 -44.00 18.96
CA TYR A 5 -21.12 -43.26 18.20
C TYR A 5 -22.47 -43.34 18.90
N PRO A 6 -23.35 -42.31 18.83
CA PRO A 6 -24.73 -42.40 19.33
C PRO A 6 -25.52 -43.50 18.62
N ALA A 7 -26.51 -44.08 19.34
CA ALA A 7 -27.32 -45.17 18.78
C ALA A 7 -28.04 -44.72 17.51
N GLY A 8 -27.85 -45.46 16.42
CA GLY A 8 -28.48 -45.21 15.12
C GLY A 8 -27.53 -44.70 14.01
N VAL A 9 -26.29 -44.33 14.35
CA VAL A 9 -25.29 -43.88 13.33
C VAL A 9 -24.37 -45.07 12.97
N LYS A 10 -24.42 -45.52 11.72
CA LYS A 10 -23.47 -46.55 11.22
C LYS A 10 -22.10 -45.92 11.00
N ALA A 11 -21.05 -46.58 11.54
CA ALA A 11 -19.68 -46.14 11.28
C ALA A 11 -19.38 -46.19 9.77
N PRO A 12 -18.62 -45.24 9.20
CA PRO A 12 -18.24 -45.27 7.79
C PRO A 12 -17.37 -46.51 7.50
N THR A 13 -17.81 -47.33 6.55
CA THR A 13 -17.18 -48.62 6.18
C THR A 13 -16.06 -48.52 5.15
N ALA A 14 -15.62 -47.32 4.75
CA ALA A 14 -14.56 -47.12 3.80
C ALA A 14 -13.30 -46.51 4.46
N PRO A 15 -12.09 -47.03 4.22
CA PRO A 15 -10.88 -46.36 4.66
C PRO A 15 -10.73 -45.03 3.96
N LEU A 16 -10.49 -43.97 4.74
CA LEU A 16 -10.17 -42.66 4.24
C LEU A 16 -8.96 -42.78 3.26
N LYS A 17 -9.20 -42.52 1.98
CA LYS A 17 -8.10 -42.44 1.00
C LYS A 17 -7.16 -41.33 1.48
N ALA A 18 -5.91 -41.71 1.76
CA ALA A 18 -4.85 -40.78 2.07
C ALA A 18 -4.78 -39.73 0.94
N ASN A 19 -5.09 -38.49 1.27
CA ASN A 19 -4.92 -37.37 0.34
C ASN A 19 -3.43 -37.31 -0.06
N LYS A 20 -3.15 -37.48 -1.35
CA LYS A 20 -1.81 -37.21 -1.90
C LYS A 20 -1.45 -35.76 -1.54
N PRO A 21 -0.18 -35.47 -1.15
CA PRO A 21 0.22 -34.12 -0.82
C PRO A 21 -0.05 -33.24 -2.03
N VAL A 22 -0.94 -32.26 -1.85
CA VAL A 22 -1.20 -31.22 -2.85
C VAL A 22 0.12 -30.46 -2.98
N LYS A 23 0.79 -30.59 -4.14
CA LYS A 23 1.95 -29.75 -4.46
C LYS A 23 1.50 -28.30 -4.28
N ALA A 24 2.13 -27.58 -3.35
CA ALA A 24 1.91 -26.18 -3.16
C ALA A 24 2.08 -25.47 -4.52
N LYS A 25 0.97 -25.03 -5.12
CA LYS A 25 1.03 -24.16 -6.28
C LYS A 25 1.78 -22.91 -5.82
N LYS A 26 2.98 -22.65 -6.39
CA LYS A 26 3.63 -21.35 -6.25
C LYS A 26 2.57 -20.32 -6.59
N HIS A 27 2.07 -19.60 -5.58
CA HIS A 27 1.19 -18.46 -5.79
C HIS A 27 1.99 -17.44 -6.60
N ILE A 28 1.71 -17.37 -7.90
CA ILE A 28 2.11 -16.23 -8.71
C ILE A 28 1.27 -15.08 -8.16
N LEU A 29 1.89 -14.28 -7.30
CA LEU A 29 1.26 -13.06 -6.77
C LEU A 29 0.80 -12.24 -7.97
N SER A 30 -0.52 -12.09 -8.15
CA SER A 30 -1.10 -11.25 -9.19
C SER A 30 -0.66 -9.78 -9.00
N ALA A 31 -0.81 -8.93 -10.01
CA ALA A 31 -0.45 -7.50 -9.91
C ALA A 31 -1.12 -6.82 -8.70
N ALA A 32 -2.38 -7.19 -8.42
CA ALA A 32 -3.15 -6.71 -7.27
C ALA A 32 -2.54 -7.09 -5.91
N ASN A 33 -1.94 -8.28 -5.78
CA ASN A 33 -1.42 -8.75 -4.49
C ASN A 33 -0.08 -8.11 -4.08
N ARG A 34 0.58 -7.35 -4.95
CA ARG A 34 1.89 -6.73 -4.69
C ARG A 34 1.81 -5.30 -4.21
N GLY A 35 0.88 -4.53 -4.75
CA GLY A 35 0.49 -3.27 -4.13
C GLY A 35 0.12 -3.50 -2.67
N MET A 36 -0.57 -4.62 -2.37
CA MET A 36 -0.89 -5.05 -1.01
C MET A 36 0.33 -5.35 -0.13
N VAL A 37 1.47 -5.82 -0.67
CA VAL A 37 2.67 -6.07 0.16
C VAL A 37 3.24 -4.74 0.64
N LEU A 38 3.52 -3.79 -0.26
CA LEU A 38 4.00 -2.45 0.11
C LEU A 38 3.04 -1.74 1.06
N GLU A 39 1.74 -1.79 0.76
CA GLU A 39 0.72 -1.19 1.61
C GLU A 39 0.68 -1.81 3.01
N ASN A 40 0.81 -3.12 3.15
CA ASN A 40 0.85 -3.79 4.44
C ASN A 40 2.10 -3.36 5.24
N GLU A 41 3.27 -3.33 4.60
CA GLU A 41 4.52 -2.89 5.23
C GLU A 41 4.46 -1.42 5.69
N LEU A 42 3.81 -0.55 4.89
CA LEU A 42 3.57 0.84 5.26
C LEU A 42 2.55 0.96 6.40
N ASN A 43 1.47 0.17 6.36
CA ASN A 43 0.47 0.15 7.43
C ASN A 43 1.08 -0.27 8.77
N ASP A 44 1.94 -1.30 8.77
CA ASP A 44 2.67 -1.77 9.95
C ASP A 44 3.63 -0.68 10.47
N SER A 45 4.34 0.00 9.58
CA SER A 45 5.23 1.11 9.94
C SER A 45 4.46 2.30 10.52
N CYS A 46 3.35 2.69 9.88
CA CYS A 46 2.48 3.76 10.37
C CYS A 46 1.83 3.40 11.72
N LEU A 47 1.46 2.14 11.93
CA LEU A 47 0.95 1.66 13.23
C LEU A 47 2.03 1.80 14.30
N TYR A 48 3.24 1.32 14.03
CA TYR A 48 4.38 1.45 14.94
C TYR A 48 4.64 2.91 15.34
N TYR A 49 4.67 3.84 14.37
CA TYR A 49 4.87 5.26 14.65
C TYR A 49 3.78 5.85 15.55
N ARG A 50 2.52 5.46 15.34
CA ARG A 50 1.41 5.90 16.21
C ARG A 50 1.53 5.34 17.63
N GLU A 51 1.81 4.03 17.77
CA GLU A 51 1.97 3.38 19.08
C GLU A 51 3.13 3.95 19.89
N LYS A 52 4.21 4.40 19.20
CA LYS A 52 5.35 5.06 19.83
C LYS A 52 5.17 6.56 20.02
N GLY A 53 4.04 7.14 19.61
CA GLY A 53 3.80 8.58 19.68
C GLY A 53 4.74 9.41 18.81
N MET A 54 5.34 8.81 17.77
CA MET A 54 6.28 9.48 16.88
C MET A 54 5.57 10.34 15.83
N ALA A 55 4.57 9.78 15.15
CA ALA A 55 3.80 10.43 14.11
C ALA A 55 2.36 9.93 14.09
N LEU A 56 1.43 10.74 13.60
CA LEU A 56 0.03 10.38 13.40
C LEU A 56 -0.24 10.25 11.90
N ILE A 57 -0.03 9.06 11.34
CA ILE A 57 -0.18 8.77 9.91
C ILE A 57 -1.17 7.64 9.71
N TYR A 58 -2.09 7.81 8.75
CA TYR A 58 -3.12 6.83 8.41
C TYR A 58 -3.19 6.58 6.92
N LYS A 59 -3.52 5.34 6.56
CA LYS A 59 -3.99 5.05 5.21
C LYS A 59 -5.38 5.65 5.03
N ARG A 60 -5.61 6.33 3.92
CA ARG A 60 -6.94 6.81 3.56
C ARG A 60 -7.84 5.64 3.17
N PRO A 61 -9.09 5.59 3.66
CA PRO A 61 -10.04 4.59 3.21
C PRO A 61 -10.37 4.82 1.72
N THR A 62 -10.51 3.72 0.98
CA THR A 62 -11.04 3.80 -0.38
C THR A 62 -12.49 4.28 -0.33
N PRO A 63 -12.84 5.40 -0.99
CA PRO A 63 -14.21 5.90 -0.96
C PRO A 63 -15.16 4.94 -1.68
N ILE A 64 -16.35 4.74 -1.09
CA ILE A 64 -17.42 3.95 -1.68
C ILE A 64 -18.70 4.77 -1.77
N ASN A 65 -19.41 4.63 -2.88
CA ASN A 65 -20.74 5.20 -3.05
C ASN A 65 -21.79 4.11 -2.73
N ILE A 66 -22.54 4.32 -1.66
CA ILE A 66 -23.54 3.37 -1.17
C ILE A 66 -24.82 3.55 -1.97
N VAL A 67 -25.29 2.48 -2.63
CA VAL A 67 -26.52 2.50 -3.44
C VAL A 67 -27.69 1.90 -2.68
N LYS A 68 -27.47 0.81 -1.93
CA LYS A 68 -28.53 0.11 -1.22
C LYS A 68 -28.07 -0.39 0.14
N VAL A 69 -28.92 -0.14 1.15
CA VAL A 69 -28.74 -0.62 2.54
C VAL A 69 -29.95 -1.44 2.93
N ASP A 70 -29.72 -2.59 3.54
CA ASP A 70 -30.75 -3.39 4.19
C ASP A 70 -30.72 -3.12 5.70
N TYR A 71 -31.89 -2.82 6.26
CA TYR A 71 -32.07 -2.51 7.70
C TYR A 71 -32.80 -3.62 8.46
N SER A 72 -33.09 -4.76 7.85
CA SER A 72 -33.91 -5.82 8.45
C SER A 72 -33.25 -6.47 9.70
N HIS A 73 -31.90 -6.55 9.72
CA HIS A 73 -31.12 -7.14 10.81
C HIS A 73 -29.93 -6.24 11.22
N GLY A 74 -30.10 -4.92 11.16
CA GLY A 74 -29.07 -3.93 11.30
C GLY A 74 -28.68 -3.32 9.94
N ALA A 75 -27.91 -2.22 9.93
CA ALA A 75 -27.52 -1.56 8.69
C ALA A 75 -26.47 -2.39 7.92
N THR A 76 -26.87 -3.09 6.88
CA THR A 76 -25.97 -3.86 6.00
C THR A 76 -25.98 -3.28 4.59
N ILE A 77 -24.79 -2.91 4.08
CA ILE A 77 -24.65 -2.45 2.71
C ILE A 77 -24.79 -3.64 1.77
N THR A 78 -25.84 -3.63 0.93
CA THR A 78 -26.12 -4.71 -0.04
C THR A 78 -25.64 -4.37 -1.44
N GLN A 79 -25.41 -3.08 -1.74
CA GLN A 79 -24.84 -2.62 -3.00
C GLN A 79 -24.08 -1.32 -2.80
N ALA A 80 -22.82 -1.28 -3.28
CA ALA A 80 -21.99 -0.10 -3.35
C ALA A 80 -21.06 -0.15 -4.55
N TYR A 81 -20.56 1.00 -4.98
CA TYR A 81 -19.53 1.13 -6.01
C TYR A 81 -18.32 1.85 -5.42
N PHE A 82 -17.12 1.48 -5.87
CA PHE A 82 -15.92 2.25 -5.58
C PHE A 82 -15.98 3.58 -6.31
N GLU A 83 -15.73 4.67 -5.60
CA GLU A 83 -15.48 5.96 -6.22
C GLU A 83 -14.04 6.04 -6.72
N THR A 84 -13.82 6.92 -7.70
CA THR A 84 -12.45 7.24 -8.12
C THR A 84 -11.73 7.91 -6.95
N GLN A 85 -10.62 7.34 -6.53
CA GLN A 85 -9.78 7.93 -5.49
C GLN A 85 -9.29 9.29 -5.96
N SER A 86 -9.68 10.36 -5.27
CA SER A 86 -9.36 11.74 -5.64
C SER A 86 -8.07 12.24 -5.03
N THR A 87 -7.49 11.49 -4.10
CA THR A 87 -6.31 11.85 -3.31
C THR A 87 -5.30 10.70 -3.27
N THR A 88 -4.24 10.87 -2.49
CA THR A 88 -3.19 9.89 -2.25
C THR A 88 -3.59 8.81 -1.25
N ASP A 89 -2.72 7.80 -1.07
CA ASP A 89 -2.99 6.65 -0.20
C ASP A 89 -2.85 6.95 1.29
N TYR A 90 -1.94 7.85 1.68
CA TYR A 90 -1.59 8.12 3.08
C TYR A 90 -1.53 9.60 3.38
N ASN A 91 -1.98 9.97 4.59
CA ASN A 91 -1.79 11.30 5.12
C ASN A 91 -1.66 11.30 6.64
N GLY A 92 -1.14 12.41 7.18
CA GLY A 92 -0.99 12.53 8.62
C GLY A 92 -0.29 13.80 9.09
N VAL A 93 0.17 13.76 10.33
CA VAL A 93 0.93 14.85 10.95
C VAL A 93 2.20 14.29 11.58
N TYR A 94 3.32 14.94 11.32
CA TYR A 94 4.61 14.66 11.91
C TYR A 94 5.32 15.97 12.29
N LYS A 95 5.72 16.11 13.56
CA LYS A 95 6.40 17.32 14.09
C LYS A 95 5.70 18.63 13.69
N GLY A 96 4.37 18.65 13.74
CA GLY A 96 3.55 19.83 13.41
C GLY A 96 3.39 20.11 11.91
N LYS A 97 3.95 19.28 11.03
CA LYS A 97 3.80 19.38 9.58
C LYS A 97 2.80 18.35 9.06
N TYR A 98 1.97 18.78 8.12
CA TYR A 98 1.11 17.87 7.37
C TYR A 98 1.94 17.05 6.40
N LEU A 99 1.77 15.73 6.43
CA LEU A 99 2.37 14.78 5.49
C LEU A 99 1.29 14.24 4.56
N ASP A 100 1.65 14.08 3.30
CA ASP A 100 0.81 13.45 2.31
C ASP A 100 1.66 12.64 1.32
N PHE A 101 1.35 11.37 1.10
CA PHE A 101 2.17 10.57 0.21
C PHE A 101 1.41 9.45 -0.49
N GLU A 102 1.93 9.08 -1.64
CA GLU A 102 1.43 8.03 -2.48
C GLU A 102 2.37 6.82 -2.47
N ALA A 103 1.81 5.62 -2.43
CA ALA A 103 2.55 4.37 -2.50
C ALA A 103 2.43 3.75 -3.91
N LYS A 104 3.54 3.45 -4.55
CA LYS A 104 3.57 2.79 -5.86
C LYS A 104 4.52 1.62 -5.86
N SER A 105 4.15 0.54 -6.56
CA SER A 105 5.04 -0.58 -6.79
C SER A 105 5.21 -0.87 -8.28
N THR A 106 6.40 -1.34 -8.65
CA THR A 106 6.69 -1.80 -10.00
C THR A 106 7.46 -3.11 -9.99
N LYS A 107 7.09 -4.00 -10.91
CA LYS A 107 7.86 -5.21 -11.22
C LYS A 107 8.98 -4.96 -12.21
N SER A 108 8.92 -3.85 -12.94
CA SER A 108 9.96 -3.55 -13.90
C SER A 108 11.25 -3.22 -13.16
N LYS A 109 12.35 -3.85 -13.57
CA LYS A 109 13.70 -3.49 -13.12
C LYS A 109 14.22 -2.22 -13.78
N THR A 110 13.49 -1.69 -14.75
CA THR A 110 13.97 -0.60 -15.61
C THR A 110 13.17 0.68 -15.48
N SER A 111 11.86 0.61 -15.13
CA SER A 111 11.04 1.81 -15.10
C SER A 111 9.74 1.66 -14.31
N LEU A 112 9.18 2.79 -13.87
CA LEU A 112 7.83 2.96 -13.34
C LEU A 112 6.96 3.66 -14.41
N PRO A 113 5.91 3.03 -14.96
CA PRO A 113 5.03 3.65 -15.93
C PRO A 113 4.27 4.85 -15.35
N LEU A 114 4.22 5.99 -16.07
CA LEU A 114 3.49 7.18 -15.63
C LEU A 114 1.98 6.97 -15.54
N ASN A 115 1.42 6.05 -16.33
CA ASN A 115 -0.01 5.71 -16.25
C ASN A 115 -0.41 4.99 -14.95
N ASN A 116 0.56 4.57 -14.12
CA ASN A 116 0.30 4.10 -12.75
C ASN A 116 0.05 5.27 -11.77
N ILE A 117 0.30 6.50 -12.19
CA ILE A 117 0.08 7.72 -11.40
C ILE A 117 -1.12 8.42 -11.99
N ALA A 118 -2.18 8.58 -11.19
CA ALA A 118 -3.38 9.24 -11.67
C ALA A 118 -3.21 10.77 -11.66
N PRO A 119 -3.80 11.51 -12.65
CA PRO A 119 -3.68 12.97 -12.72
C PRO A 119 -4.09 13.67 -11.42
N GLN A 120 -5.18 13.23 -10.79
CA GLN A 120 -5.70 13.80 -9.55
C GLN A 120 -4.75 13.62 -8.36
N GLN A 121 -3.90 12.59 -8.36
CA GLN A 121 -2.87 12.41 -7.33
C GLN A 121 -1.78 13.47 -7.47
N VAL A 122 -1.39 13.77 -8.71
CA VAL A 122 -0.40 14.82 -9.02
C VAL A 122 -0.96 16.19 -8.63
N ASP A 123 -2.20 16.51 -9.07
CA ASP A 123 -2.87 17.77 -8.74
C ASP A 123 -2.96 17.98 -7.21
N HIS A 124 -3.31 16.91 -6.48
CA HIS A 124 -3.41 16.94 -5.02
C HIS A 124 -2.06 17.20 -4.35
N LEU A 125 -1.00 16.48 -4.75
CA LEU A 125 0.32 16.63 -4.14
C LEU A 125 0.95 18.01 -4.43
N GLU A 126 0.76 18.54 -5.64
CA GLU A 126 1.17 19.91 -5.97
C GLU A 126 0.46 20.95 -5.06
N GLU A 127 -0.83 20.71 -4.77
CA GLU A 127 -1.58 21.58 -3.86
C GLU A 127 -1.05 21.47 -2.42
N VAL A 128 -0.78 20.25 -1.94
CA VAL A 128 -0.18 20.04 -0.61
C VAL A 128 1.15 20.78 -0.47
N ILE A 129 2.02 20.70 -1.48
CA ILE A 129 3.30 21.43 -1.50
C ILE A 129 3.07 22.94 -1.46
N ARG A 130 2.14 23.46 -2.28
CA ARG A 130 1.80 24.87 -2.33
C ARG A 130 1.30 25.43 -1.00
N GLN A 131 0.59 24.61 -0.21
CA GLN A 131 0.11 24.95 1.14
C GLN A 131 1.16 24.74 2.23
N GLY A 132 2.40 24.37 1.89
CA GLY A 132 3.50 24.19 2.84
C GLY A 132 3.50 22.85 3.56
N GLY A 133 2.72 21.89 3.08
CA GLY A 133 2.78 20.49 3.50
C GLY A 133 3.97 19.75 2.89
N ILE A 134 4.31 18.60 3.46
CA ILE A 134 5.36 17.70 2.98
C ILE A 134 4.69 16.62 2.13
N ALA A 135 5.13 16.49 0.89
CA ALA A 135 4.57 15.56 -0.07
C ALA A 135 5.67 14.70 -0.73
N PHE A 136 5.47 13.39 -0.80
CA PHE A 136 6.42 12.47 -1.39
C PHE A 136 5.75 11.20 -1.96
N PHE A 137 6.51 10.43 -2.71
CA PHE A 137 6.14 9.08 -3.13
C PHE A 137 6.99 8.06 -2.39
N ILE A 138 6.41 6.92 -2.05
CA ILE A 138 7.14 5.72 -1.65
C ILE A 138 7.00 4.70 -2.78
N ILE A 139 8.13 4.36 -3.41
CA ILE A 139 8.17 3.53 -4.60
C ILE A 139 8.92 2.23 -4.32
N SER A 140 8.23 1.09 -4.43
CA SER A 140 8.84 -0.24 -4.38
C SER A 140 9.24 -0.72 -5.77
N ILE A 141 10.48 -1.19 -5.89
CA ILE A 141 10.99 -1.91 -7.06
C ILE A 141 11.05 -3.38 -6.68
N ASP A 142 9.91 -4.09 -6.81
CA ASP A 142 9.68 -5.42 -6.25
C ASP A 142 10.76 -6.45 -6.58
N LEU A 143 11.26 -6.45 -7.82
CA LEU A 143 12.30 -7.42 -8.26
C LEU A 143 13.70 -7.08 -7.78
N LEU A 144 13.93 -5.90 -7.23
CA LEU A 144 15.20 -5.49 -6.63
C LEU A 144 15.13 -5.54 -5.11
N HIS A 145 13.93 -5.71 -4.53
CA HIS A 145 13.69 -5.61 -3.09
C HIS A 145 14.20 -4.29 -2.52
N GLU A 146 13.89 -3.20 -3.21
CA GLU A 146 14.31 -1.85 -2.84
C GLU A 146 13.08 -0.94 -2.76
N VAL A 147 13.00 -0.12 -1.72
CA VAL A 147 11.92 0.85 -1.52
C VAL A 147 12.54 2.24 -1.35
N TYR A 148 12.07 3.21 -2.14
CA TYR A 148 12.60 4.57 -2.17
C TYR A 148 11.55 5.60 -1.76
N LEU A 149 11.96 6.57 -0.95
CA LEU A 149 11.25 7.83 -0.77
C LEU A 149 11.74 8.82 -1.83
N ILE A 150 10.82 9.41 -2.58
CA ILE A 150 11.10 10.42 -3.61
C ILE A 150 10.22 11.64 -3.36
N ASP A 151 10.82 12.82 -3.39
CA ASP A 151 10.09 14.09 -3.29
C ASP A 151 9.01 14.19 -4.37
N ALA A 152 7.78 14.56 -3.96
CA ALA A 152 6.66 14.64 -4.90
C ALA A 152 6.87 15.71 -5.97
N LYS A 153 7.60 16.78 -5.67
CA LYS A 153 7.91 17.84 -6.65
C LYS A 153 8.60 17.27 -7.88
N TYR A 154 9.61 16.40 -7.70
CA TYR A 154 10.29 15.75 -8.82
C TYR A 154 9.34 14.90 -9.68
N ILE A 155 8.50 14.09 -9.03
CA ILE A 155 7.55 13.21 -9.75
C ILE A 155 6.49 14.05 -10.50
N CYS A 156 5.97 15.11 -9.86
CA CYS A 156 5.00 16.02 -10.47
C CYS A 156 5.59 16.75 -11.69
N GLU A 157 6.81 17.29 -11.58
CA GLU A 157 7.52 17.94 -12.69
C GLU A 157 7.75 16.96 -13.85
N PHE A 158 8.18 15.72 -13.55
CA PHE A 158 8.35 14.68 -14.57
C PHE A 158 7.02 14.31 -15.21
N TYR A 159 5.94 14.20 -14.43
CA TYR A 159 4.60 13.91 -14.94
C TYR A 159 4.07 15.01 -15.85
N ARG A 160 4.27 16.28 -15.50
CA ARG A 160 3.82 17.43 -16.29
C ARG A 160 4.62 17.59 -17.60
N SER A 161 5.93 17.48 -17.52
CA SER A 161 6.80 17.63 -18.69
C SER A 161 6.73 16.44 -19.64
N LYS A 162 6.39 15.25 -19.12
CA LYS A 162 6.29 13.97 -19.86
C LYS A 162 7.47 13.73 -20.82
N PRO A 163 8.72 13.81 -20.35
CA PRO A 163 9.87 13.58 -21.21
C PRO A 163 9.89 12.14 -21.74
N ARG A 164 9.23 11.22 -21.01
CA ARG A 164 9.05 9.80 -21.34
C ARG A 164 7.73 9.27 -20.80
N ALA A 165 7.27 8.12 -21.31
CA ALA A 165 6.07 7.44 -20.80
C ALA A 165 6.25 6.74 -19.44
N SER A 166 7.49 6.67 -18.93
CA SER A 166 7.83 6.03 -17.66
C SER A 166 9.07 6.69 -17.04
N ILE A 167 9.15 6.65 -15.71
CA ILE A 167 10.31 7.11 -14.94
C ILE A 167 11.33 5.97 -14.89
N PRO A 168 12.58 6.16 -15.37
CA PRO A 168 13.63 5.15 -15.29
C PRO A 168 13.95 4.80 -13.83
N VAL A 169 14.22 3.53 -13.54
CA VAL A 169 14.68 3.10 -12.20
C VAL A 169 16.00 3.75 -11.83
N SER A 170 16.89 4.03 -12.80
CA SER A 170 18.12 4.80 -12.55
C SER A 170 17.85 6.20 -12.00
N GLU A 171 16.82 6.89 -12.50
CA GLU A 171 16.40 8.20 -11.98
C GLU A 171 15.73 8.08 -10.61
N ILE A 172 14.93 7.01 -10.38
CA ILE A 172 14.36 6.72 -9.06
C ILE A 172 15.48 6.53 -8.01
N LYS A 173 16.57 5.83 -8.38
CA LYS A 173 17.72 5.62 -7.51
C LYS A 173 18.56 6.88 -7.31
N GLU A 174 18.68 7.72 -8.32
CA GLU A 174 19.46 8.96 -8.27
C GLU A 174 18.77 10.05 -7.45
N LYS A 175 17.45 10.20 -7.63
CA LYS A 175 16.65 11.27 -7.00
C LYS A 175 15.96 10.83 -5.73
N GLY A 176 15.86 9.52 -5.49
CA GLY A 176 15.20 8.93 -4.34
C GLY A 176 16.19 8.55 -3.24
N HIS A 177 15.64 8.38 -2.05
CA HIS A 177 16.37 7.96 -0.86
C HIS A 177 15.92 6.57 -0.47
N LEU A 178 16.87 5.63 -0.39
CA LEU A 178 16.58 4.24 -0.03
C LEU A 178 16.03 4.18 1.40
N ILE A 179 14.84 3.63 1.57
CA ILE A 179 14.23 3.44 2.88
C ILE A 179 14.86 2.22 3.55
N LYS A 180 15.30 2.40 4.79
CA LYS A 180 15.84 1.31 5.60
C LYS A 180 14.70 0.36 5.98
N GLU A 181 14.86 -0.90 5.63
CA GLU A 181 13.99 -1.98 6.11
C GLU A 181 14.42 -2.46 7.48
N GLY A 182 13.42 -2.74 8.33
CA GLY A 182 13.64 -3.25 9.67
C GLY A 182 12.61 -4.29 10.07
N TYR A 183 12.65 -4.70 11.32
CA TYR A 183 11.61 -5.55 11.91
C TYR A 183 10.45 -4.68 12.43
N HIS A 184 10.77 -3.59 13.13
CA HIS A 184 9.86 -2.55 13.60
C HIS A 184 10.58 -1.20 13.66
N PRO A 185 10.18 -0.20 12.87
CA PRO A 185 9.17 -0.27 11.80
C PRO A 185 9.67 -1.11 10.62
N ARG A 186 8.74 -1.64 9.81
CA ARG A 186 9.10 -2.44 8.65
C ARG A 186 9.81 -1.60 7.57
N LEU A 187 9.27 -0.41 7.31
CA LEU A 187 9.86 0.62 6.43
C LEU A 187 10.06 1.89 7.26
N ASP A 188 11.32 2.20 7.61
CA ASP A 188 11.66 3.35 8.46
C ASP A 188 11.90 4.60 7.61
N PHE A 189 10.83 5.28 7.23
CA PHE A 189 10.90 6.45 6.35
C PHE A 189 10.93 7.80 7.08
N LEU A 190 10.57 7.87 8.37
CA LEU A 190 10.57 9.14 9.11
C LEU A 190 11.96 9.80 9.24
N PRO A 191 13.08 9.08 9.43
CA PRO A 191 14.40 9.69 9.39
C PRO A 191 14.72 10.41 8.10
N LEU A 192 14.23 9.88 6.95
CA LEU A 192 14.39 10.56 5.65
C LEU A 192 13.51 11.80 5.55
N VAL A 193 12.30 11.78 6.15
CA VAL A 193 11.45 12.97 6.23
C VAL A 193 12.14 14.07 7.05
N ASP A 194 12.79 13.71 8.15
CA ASP A 194 13.60 14.66 8.94
C ASP A 194 14.73 15.28 8.12
N GLU A 195 15.50 14.43 7.45
CA GLU A 195 16.66 14.84 6.64
C GLU A 195 16.28 15.76 5.48
N LEU A 196 15.17 15.46 4.80
CA LEU A 196 14.79 16.13 3.55
C LEU A 196 13.95 17.40 3.78
N TYR A 197 13.14 17.45 4.85
CA TYR A 197 12.11 18.47 4.98
C TYR A 197 12.09 19.23 6.31
N LEU A 198 12.80 18.75 7.35
CA LEU A 198 12.69 19.31 8.70
C LEU A 198 14.03 19.79 9.29
N GLN A 199 14.95 20.17 8.42
CA GLN A 199 16.23 20.77 8.83
C GLN A 199 16.07 22.15 9.42
#